data_f2ad928c8e71b4f244b8e710e7654e87
#
_entry.id   f2ad928c8e71b4f244b8e710e7654e87
#
_cell.length_a   1.000
_cell.length_b   1.000
_cell.length_c   1.000
_cell.angle_alpha   90.00
_cell.angle_beta   90.00
_cell.angle_gamma   90.00
#
_symmetry.space_group_name_H-M   'P 1'
#
loop_
_entity.id
_entity.type
_entity.pdbx_description
1 polymer ?
#
loop_
_entity_poly.entity_id
_entity_poly.type
_entity_poly.pdbx_seq_one_letter_code
_entity_poly.pdbx_strand_id
1 'polypeptide(L)'
;MSHTDPQAIPPVGRRNEAPDATAPDGSEIRLLIASRHLAQRASLCEVTLPAGQVSRPVRHQTVEEIWYVLEGRGRVWRSSGESGNQLQETVEIGPGDALTIPTGWRFQFSAGAQTALRFLCYTNPPWPGPEEAQPAGPGGLGEATV
;
A
#
# COMPACT_ATOMS: atom_id res chain seq x y z
N MET A 1 -21.36 -23.61 -0.97
CA MET A 1 -22.17 -22.70 -0.29
C MET A 1 -22.96 -21.91 -1.28
N SER A 2 -24.06 -21.81 -0.97
CA SER A 2 -24.81 -20.94 -1.76
C SER A 2 -24.24 -19.57 -1.57
N HIS A 3 -24.01 -18.98 -2.60
CA HIS A 3 -23.71 -17.62 -2.58
C HIS A 3 -25.04 -16.88 -2.52
N THR A 4 -25.26 -16.21 -1.45
CA THR A 4 -26.47 -15.42 -1.34
C THR A 4 -26.24 -14.06 -1.93
N ASP A 5 -27.23 -13.58 -2.63
CA ASP A 5 -27.22 -12.20 -3.05
C ASP A 5 -27.18 -11.30 -1.82
N PRO A 6 -26.52 -10.15 -1.95
CA PRO A 6 -26.52 -9.20 -0.85
C PRO A 6 -27.95 -8.83 -0.48
N GLN A 7 -28.22 -8.83 0.81
CA GLN A 7 -29.51 -8.40 1.32
C GLN A 7 -29.58 -6.88 1.46
N ALA A 8 -28.51 -6.20 1.11
CA ALA A 8 -28.39 -4.75 1.22
C ALA A 8 -27.61 -4.17 0.06
N ILE A 9 -27.82 -2.93 -0.21
CA ILE A 9 -27.02 -2.17 -1.16
C ILE A 9 -25.64 -1.98 -0.54
N PRO A 10 -24.55 -2.22 -1.28
CA PRO A 10 -23.20 -1.96 -0.76
C PRO A 10 -23.08 -0.55 -0.23
N PRO A 11 -22.63 -0.38 1.01
CA PRO A 11 -22.48 0.97 1.58
C PRO A 11 -21.38 1.75 0.87
N VAL A 12 -21.51 3.05 0.89
CA VAL A 12 -20.46 3.93 0.42
C VAL A 12 -19.36 3.97 1.47
N GLY A 13 -18.12 3.81 1.05
CA GLY A 13 -16.97 3.99 1.93
C GLY A 13 -16.74 5.47 2.17
N ARG A 14 -16.45 5.81 3.44
CA ARG A 14 -16.18 7.20 3.80
C ARG A 14 -14.84 7.27 4.51
N ARG A 15 -14.04 8.22 4.10
CA ARG A 15 -12.72 8.41 4.70
C ARG A 15 -12.85 8.93 6.11
N ASN A 16 -12.21 8.25 7.06
CA ASN A 16 -12.10 8.73 8.44
C ASN A 16 -10.94 9.73 8.55
N GLU A 17 -11.06 10.70 9.44
CA GLU A 17 -9.95 11.60 9.69
C GLU A 17 -8.77 10.87 10.34
N ALA A 18 -9.06 10.05 11.35
CA ALA A 18 -8.03 9.23 11.98
C ALA A 18 -7.76 7.99 11.15
N PRO A 19 -6.52 7.49 11.13
CA PRO A 19 -6.23 6.22 10.45
C PRO A 19 -7.01 5.08 11.08
N ASP A 20 -7.42 4.12 10.24
CA ASP A 20 -8.04 2.90 10.72
C ASP A 20 -7.01 1.91 11.24
N ALA A 21 -5.77 2.00 10.75
CA ALA A 21 -4.70 1.08 11.12
C ALA A 21 -3.35 1.67 10.74
N THR A 22 -2.29 1.08 11.32
CA THR A 22 -0.91 1.30 10.86
C THR A 22 -0.49 0.03 10.12
N ALA A 23 0.02 0.19 8.91
CA ALA A 23 0.48 -0.93 8.12
C ALA A 23 1.79 -1.49 8.66
N PRO A 24 2.14 -2.75 8.30
CA PRO A 24 3.44 -3.29 8.67
C PRO A 24 4.63 -2.46 8.18
N ASP A 25 4.47 -1.71 7.11
CA ASP A 25 5.52 -0.82 6.61
C ASP A 25 5.62 0.48 7.41
N GLY A 26 4.71 0.72 8.34
CA GLY A 26 4.71 1.90 9.21
C GLY A 26 3.83 3.04 8.72
N SER A 27 3.22 2.92 7.56
CA SER A 27 2.35 3.97 7.04
C SER A 27 0.96 3.91 7.67
N GLU A 28 0.23 5.01 7.56
CA GLU A 28 -1.15 5.12 8.04
C GLU A 28 -2.11 4.63 6.97
N ILE A 29 -3.07 3.81 7.38
CA ILE A 29 -4.04 3.21 6.48
C ILE A 29 -5.44 3.70 6.82
N ARG A 30 -6.16 4.16 5.82
CA ARG A 30 -7.60 4.42 5.92
C ARG A 30 -8.31 3.50 4.95
N LEU A 31 -9.18 2.65 5.50
CA LEU A 31 -9.91 1.67 4.71
C LEU A 31 -11.10 2.33 4.05
N LEU A 32 -11.09 2.39 2.74
CA LEU A 32 -12.18 3.01 1.98
C LEU A 32 -13.18 1.98 1.51
N ILE A 33 -12.70 0.88 0.92
CA ILE A 33 -13.54 -0.23 0.49
C ILE A 33 -12.94 -1.52 0.99
N ALA A 34 -13.71 -2.27 1.76
CA ALA A 34 -13.32 -3.53 2.35
C ALA A 34 -14.52 -4.48 2.34
N SER A 35 -14.41 -5.62 3.01
CA SER A 35 -15.49 -6.62 3.01
C SER A 35 -16.79 -6.06 3.57
N ARG A 36 -16.73 -5.14 4.52
CA ARG A 36 -17.94 -4.52 5.06
C ARG A 36 -18.69 -3.69 4.03
N HIS A 37 -18.06 -3.38 2.92
CA HIS A 37 -18.68 -2.67 1.79
C HIS A 37 -19.13 -3.64 0.71
N LEU A 38 -19.12 -4.96 1.01
CA LEU A 38 -19.53 -6.05 0.12
C LEU A 38 -18.59 -6.21 -1.08
N ALA A 39 -17.37 -5.71 -1.00
CA ALA A 39 -16.35 -5.97 -2.01
C ALA A 39 -15.75 -7.35 -1.77
N GLN A 40 -15.68 -8.17 -2.80
CA GLN A 40 -15.25 -9.56 -2.69
C GLN A 40 -13.92 -9.85 -3.35
N ARG A 41 -13.53 -9.09 -4.36
CA ARG A 41 -12.35 -9.39 -5.16
C ARG A 41 -11.21 -8.39 -5.00
N ALA A 42 -11.49 -7.30 -4.31
CA ALA A 42 -10.50 -6.24 -4.18
C ALA A 42 -10.81 -5.41 -2.95
N SER A 43 -9.83 -4.63 -2.51
CA SER A 43 -10.04 -3.62 -1.50
C SER A 43 -9.36 -2.33 -1.94
N LEU A 44 -9.76 -1.23 -1.33
CA LEU A 44 -9.19 0.08 -1.61
C LEU A 44 -8.92 0.78 -0.30
N CYS A 45 -7.70 1.25 -0.12
CA CYS A 45 -7.35 2.07 1.03
C CYS A 45 -6.60 3.31 0.60
N GLU A 46 -6.54 4.27 1.50
CA GLU A 46 -5.69 5.43 1.33
C GLU A 46 -4.51 5.27 2.28
N VAL A 47 -3.32 5.42 1.73
CA VAL A 47 -2.06 5.30 2.48
C VAL A 47 -1.48 6.68 2.65
N THR A 48 -1.03 7.00 3.87
CA THR A 48 -0.34 8.25 4.17
C THR A 48 0.98 7.94 4.86
N LEU A 49 2.05 8.51 4.34
CA LEU A 49 3.35 8.50 4.99
C LEU A 49 3.69 9.95 5.33
N PRO A 50 3.89 10.29 6.60
CA PRO A 50 4.17 11.68 6.97
C PRO A 50 5.41 12.24 6.30
N ALA A 51 5.46 13.54 6.14
CA ALA A 51 6.57 14.24 5.48
C ALA A 51 7.92 13.82 6.07
N GLY A 52 8.87 13.54 5.19
CA GLY A 52 10.22 13.18 5.55
C GLY A 52 10.44 11.77 6.04
N GLN A 53 9.40 10.96 6.15
CA GLN A 53 9.51 9.61 6.70
C GLN A 53 9.87 8.59 5.62
N VAL A 54 10.45 7.48 6.06
CA VAL A 54 10.84 6.36 5.21
C VAL A 54 10.18 5.09 5.76
N SER A 55 9.47 4.38 4.90
CA SER A 55 8.73 3.18 5.31
C SER A 55 9.68 2.00 5.54
N ARG A 56 9.18 0.98 6.20
CA ARG A 56 9.91 -0.28 6.35
C ARG A 56 9.81 -1.05 5.04
N PRO A 57 10.90 -1.70 4.61
CA PRO A 57 10.83 -2.59 3.45
C PRO A 57 9.96 -3.80 3.77
N VAL A 58 9.02 -4.10 2.88
CA VAL A 58 8.12 -5.25 3.04
C VAL A 58 7.89 -5.91 1.69
N ARG A 59 7.28 -7.08 1.71
CA ARG A 59 6.74 -7.73 0.52
C ARG A 59 5.42 -8.38 0.87
N HIS A 60 4.51 -8.41 -0.08
CA HIS A 60 3.23 -9.07 0.08
C HIS A 60 3.32 -10.52 -0.33
N GLN A 61 2.59 -11.37 0.38
CA GLN A 61 2.59 -12.80 0.10
C GLN A 61 1.59 -13.16 -0.99
N THR A 62 0.42 -12.53 -1.02
CA THR A 62 -0.69 -12.94 -1.88
C THR A 62 -1.29 -11.84 -2.71
N VAL A 63 -1.21 -10.58 -2.28
CA VAL A 63 -1.86 -9.49 -3.01
C VAL A 63 -0.90 -8.80 -3.95
N GLU A 64 -1.42 -8.28 -5.05
CA GLU A 64 -0.74 -7.23 -5.80
C GLU A 64 -1.37 -5.89 -5.46
N GLU A 65 -0.60 -4.83 -5.60
CA GLU A 65 -1.10 -3.49 -5.32
C GLU A 65 -1.00 -2.62 -6.56
N ILE A 66 -1.97 -1.72 -6.69
CA ILE A 66 -1.92 -0.64 -7.67
C ILE A 66 -2.10 0.66 -6.89
N TRP A 67 -1.18 1.58 -7.08
CA TRP A 67 -1.16 2.87 -6.40
C TRP A 67 -1.50 4.00 -7.35
N TYR A 68 -2.21 5.00 -6.83
CA TYR A 68 -2.42 6.26 -7.52
C TYR A 68 -2.15 7.40 -6.56
N VAL A 69 -1.16 8.24 -6.86
CA VAL A 69 -0.71 9.30 -5.96
C VAL A 69 -1.67 10.47 -6.02
N LEU A 70 -2.14 10.88 -4.85
CA LEU A 70 -3.07 12.01 -4.69
C LEU A 70 -2.36 13.29 -4.29
N GLU A 71 -1.37 13.18 -3.41
CA GLU A 71 -0.75 14.36 -2.81
C GLU A 71 0.67 14.05 -2.38
N GLY A 72 1.53 15.06 -2.45
CA GLY A 72 2.91 14.93 -2.00
C GLY A 72 3.81 14.31 -3.04
N ARG A 73 5.10 14.31 -2.74
CA ARG A 73 6.12 13.69 -3.57
C ARG A 73 6.92 12.73 -2.74
N GLY A 74 7.49 11.74 -3.39
CA GLY A 74 8.29 10.77 -2.70
C GLY A 74 9.07 9.91 -3.65
N ARG A 75 9.64 8.83 -3.11
CA ARG A 75 10.42 7.86 -3.87
C ARG A 75 9.90 6.47 -3.53
N VAL A 76 9.94 5.60 -4.53
CA VAL A 76 9.57 4.19 -4.36
C VAL A 76 10.70 3.33 -4.88
N TRP A 77 11.12 2.38 -4.06
CA TRP A 77 12.04 1.32 -4.45
C TRP A 77 11.25 0.04 -4.57
N ARG A 78 11.42 -0.68 -5.68
CA ARG A 78 10.80 -2.00 -5.93
C ARG A 78 11.87 -2.96 -6.38
N SER A 79 11.78 -4.21 -5.91
CA SER A 79 12.74 -5.26 -6.27
C SER A 79 12.02 -6.58 -6.45
N SER A 80 12.33 -7.27 -7.56
CA SER A 80 11.67 -8.53 -7.90
C SER A 80 12.18 -9.73 -7.11
N GLY A 81 13.30 -9.61 -6.41
CA GLY A 81 13.86 -10.74 -5.71
C GLY A 81 14.71 -10.33 -4.54
N GLU A 82 15.31 -11.33 -3.89
CA GLU A 82 16.08 -11.09 -2.69
C GLU A 82 17.58 -11.14 -2.95
N SER A 83 18.00 -11.73 -4.06
CA SER A 83 19.41 -11.86 -4.39
C SER A 83 19.57 -12.23 -5.85
N GLY A 84 20.80 -12.16 -6.35
CA GLY A 84 21.14 -12.57 -7.69
C GLY A 84 20.69 -11.60 -8.75
N ASN A 85 20.01 -12.10 -9.78
CA ASN A 85 19.64 -11.32 -10.95
C ASN A 85 18.31 -10.61 -10.80
N GLN A 86 18.05 -10.08 -9.62
CA GLN A 86 16.80 -9.35 -9.40
C GLN A 86 16.73 -8.07 -10.23
N LEU A 87 15.53 -7.76 -10.67
CA LEU A 87 15.24 -6.45 -11.23
C LEU A 87 14.96 -5.50 -10.07
N GLN A 88 15.47 -4.29 -10.13
CA GLN A 88 15.14 -3.30 -9.13
C GLN A 88 15.24 -1.90 -9.70
N GLU A 89 14.49 -1.00 -9.10
CA GLU A 89 14.42 0.38 -9.53
C GLU A 89 14.00 1.26 -8.38
N THR A 90 14.55 2.47 -8.31
CA THR A 90 14.05 3.53 -7.46
C THR A 90 13.55 4.63 -8.36
N VAL A 91 12.32 5.11 -8.12
CA VAL A 91 11.70 6.12 -8.96
C VAL A 91 11.06 7.20 -8.10
N GLU A 92 11.09 8.43 -8.58
CA GLU A 92 10.36 9.53 -7.94
C GLU A 92 8.92 9.53 -8.40
N ILE A 93 8.00 9.81 -7.47
CA ILE A 93 6.57 9.87 -7.76
C ILE A 93 5.96 11.15 -7.22
N GLY A 94 4.87 11.56 -7.83
CA GLY A 94 4.11 12.73 -7.43
C GLY A 94 2.66 12.61 -7.86
N PRO A 95 1.83 13.62 -7.59
CA PRO A 95 0.40 13.55 -7.88
C PRO A 95 0.12 13.18 -9.32
N GLY A 96 -0.80 12.23 -9.50
CA GLY A 96 -1.18 11.73 -10.82
C GLY A 96 -0.37 10.54 -11.31
N ASP A 97 0.71 10.18 -10.61
CA ASP A 97 1.49 9.00 -10.99
C ASP A 97 0.82 7.74 -10.44
N ALA A 98 0.93 6.67 -11.22
CA ALA A 98 0.41 5.37 -10.82
C ALA A 98 1.48 4.32 -11.02
N LEU A 99 1.46 3.30 -10.18
CA LEU A 99 2.41 2.19 -10.29
C LEU A 99 1.80 0.91 -9.73
N THR A 100 2.44 -0.21 -10.04
CA THR A 100 2.05 -1.50 -9.48
C THR A 100 3.18 -2.08 -8.64
N ILE A 101 2.78 -2.79 -7.59
CA ILE A 101 3.69 -3.63 -6.81
C ILE A 101 3.24 -5.07 -7.05
N PRO A 102 3.96 -5.83 -7.88
CA PRO A 102 3.60 -7.23 -8.11
C PRO A 102 3.71 -8.05 -6.83
N THR A 103 2.89 -9.09 -6.74
CA THR A 103 2.95 -10.01 -5.60
C THR A 103 4.35 -10.57 -5.43
N GLY A 104 4.84 -10.57 -4.19
CA GLY A 104 6.15 -11.12 -3.86
C GLY A 104 7.31 -10.16 -4.05
N TRP A 105 7.09 -9.02 -4.68
CA TRP A 105 8.15 -8.03 -4.83
C TRP A 105 8.37 -7.30 -3.52
N ARG A 106 9.63 -6.98 -3.24
CA ARG A 106 9.99 -6.13 -2.11
C ARG A 106 9.80 -4.68 -2.50
N PHE A 107 9.38 -3.87 -1.56
CA PHE A 107 9.24 -2.44 -1.82
C PHE A 107 9.42 -1.63 -0.55
N GLN A 108 9.78 -0.37 -0.74
CA GLN A 108 9.96 0.61 0.31
C GLN A 108 9.65 1.98 -0.31
N PHE A 109 9.09 2.88 0.45
CA PHE A 109 8.80 4.21 -0.05
C PHE A 109 9.11 5.28 0.98
N SER A 110 9.30 6.50 0.50
CA SER A 110 9.61 7.64 1.36
C SER A 110 8.80 8.84 0.91
N ALA A 111 8.49 9.70 1.87
CA ALA A 111 7.84 10.98 1.59
C ALA A 111 8.89 12.08 1.54
N GLY A 112 8.69 13.04 0.65
CA GLY A 112 9.52 14.23 0.61
C GLY A 112 9.39 15.05 1.88
N ALA A 113 10.33 15.95 2.11
CA ALA A 113 10.41 16.70 3.35
C ALA A 113 9.28 17.73 3.52
N GLN A 114 8.64 18.13 2.43
CA GLN A 114 7.70 19.26 2.45
C GLN A 114 6.26 18.86 2.77
N THR A 115 5.84 17.68 2.33
CA THR A 115 4.44 17.28 2.39
C THR A 115 4.36 15.77 2.59
N ALA A 116 3.36 15.32 3.34
CA ALA A 116 3.08 13.90 3.44
C ALA A 116 2.78 13.33 2.05
N LEU A 117 3.19 12.08 1.84
CA LEU A 117 2.85 11.35 0.63
C LEU A 117 1.55 10.62 0.88
N ARG A 118 0.57 10.83 0.02
CA ARG A 118 -0.75 10.22 0.17
C ARG A 118 -1.17 9.63 -1.16
N PHE A 119 -1.55 8.36 -1.13
CA PHE A 119 -1.95 7.67 -2.36
C PHE A 119 -3.07 6.68 -2.09
N LEU A 120 -3.83 6.40 -3.14
CA LEU A 120 -4.80 5.30 -3.11
C LEU A 120 -4.06 4.01 -3.38
N CYS A 121 -4.42 2.97 -2.67
CA CYS A 121 -3.86 1.64 -2.84
C CYS A 121 -5.00 0.64 -3.04
N TYR A 122 -5.07 0.12 -4.26
CA TYR A 122 -5.99 -0.94 -4.63
C TYR A 122 -5.26 -2.27 -4.46
N THR A 123 -5.90 -3.24 -3.81
CA THR A 123 -5.33 -4.58 -3.65
C THR A 123 -6.25 -5.61 -4.25
N ASN A 124 -5.66 -6.61 -4.89
CA ASN A 124 -6.34 -7.77 -5.43
C ASN A 124 -5.50 -9.02 -5.10
N PRO A 125 -6.04 -10.01 -4.38
CA PRO A 125 -7.34 -10.04 -3.71
C PRO A 125 -7.45 -9.01 -2.59
N PRO A 126 -8.57 -8.95 -1.87
CA PRO A 126 -8.70 -7.99 -0.77
C PRO A 126 -7.59 -8.17 0.26
N TRP A 127 -7.11 -7.07 0.80
CA TRP A 127 -6.06 -7.11 1.83
C TRP A 127 -6.53 -7.94 3.01
N PRO A 128 -5.81 -9.04 3.34
CA PRO A 128 -6.29 -9.99 4.35
C PRO A 128 -5.95 -9.61 5.78
N GLY A 129 -5.09 -8.61 5.98
CA GLY A 129 -4.72 -8.18 7.32
C GLY A 129 -3.22 -7.93 7.45
N PRO A 130 -2.76 -7.57 8.66
CA PRO A 130 -1.37 -7.15 8.86
C PRO A 130 -0.32 -8.21 8.55
N GLU A 131 -0.68 -9.50 8.60
CA GLU A 131 0.28 -10.57 8.35
C GLU A 131 0.60 -10.75 6.87
N GLU A 132 -0.15 -10.12 6.00
CA GLU A 132 0.06 -10.21 4.57
C GLU A 132 1.42 -9.63 4.15
N ALA A 133 1.81 -8.51 4.73
CA ALA A 133 3.09 -7.89 4.41
C ALA A 133 4.15 -8.40 5.38
N GLN A 134 5.22 -8.97 4.82
CA GLN A 134 6.31 -9.54 5.58
C GLN A 134 7.52 -8.63 5.53
N PRO A 135 8.32 -8.55 6.61
CA PRO A 135 9.60 -7.83 6.56
C PRO A 135 10.46 -8.37 5.43
N ALA A 136 11.12 -7.47 4.72
CA ALA A 136 11.85 -7.83 3.50
C ALA A 136 13.35 -7.52 3.57
N GLY A 137 13.91 -7.37 4.76
CA GLY A 137 15.32 -7.04 4.91
C GLY A 137 15.63 -5.61 4.49
N PRO A 138 16.89 -5.30 4.19
CA PRO A 138 17.25 -3.94 3.78
C PRO A 138 16.59 -3.56 2.46
N GLY A 139 16.07 -2.34 2.39
CA GLY A 139 15.50 -1.79 1.17
C GLY A 139 16.46 -0.83 0.48
N GLY A 140 16.04 -0.32 -0.66
CA GLY A 140 16.87 0.58 -1.46
C GLY A 140 16.86 2.03 -1.01
N LEU A 141 16.04 2.38 0.00
CA LEU A 141 15.93 3.77 0.47
C LEU A 141 16.57 4.00 1.83
N GLY A 142 17.30 3.02 2.35
CA GLY A 142 17.96 3.16 3.63
C GLY A 142 17.07 2.75 4.80
N GLU A 143 17.46 3.17 6.01
CA GLU A 143 16.76 2.75 7.22
C GLU A 143 15.38 3.38 7.31
N ALA A 144 14.43 2.59 7.79
CA ALA A 144 13.07 3.07 8.06
C ALA A 144 13.06 4.05 9.23
N THR A 145 12.13 4.98 9.19
CA THR A 145 11.94 5.97 10.26
C THR A 145 10.60 5.82 10.96
N VAL A 146 9.75 4.93 10.49
CA VAL A 146 8.44 4.67 11.08
C VAL A 146 8.32 3.26 11.60
#